data_8139bf868e842890f89d96b9e84826d9
#
_entry.id   8139bf868e842890f89d96b9e84826d9
#
_cell.length_a   1.000
_cell.length_b   1.000
_cell.length_c   1.000
_cell.angle_alpha   90.00
_cell.angle_beta   90.00
_cell.angle_gamma   90.00
#
_symmetry.space_group_name_H-M   'P 1'
#
loop_
_entity.id
_entity.type
_entity.pdbx_description
1 polymer ?
#
loop_
_entity_poly.entity_id
_entity_poly.type
_entity_poly.pdbx_seq_one_letter_code
_entity_poly.pdbx_strand_id
1 'polypeptide(L)'
;MHDTKREKPSVFGRFLFAAKNITGNAEGAARCLAAEQRTRVKIVFRRYVLLLAVGVAYLIFCRTAELSLPCLFHVMTGLDCPGCGITRLMLSLSEGDLAAAFHANEAIFILGPLLCIFLLRDDLHWILHGERKEPPRPFVFFLLIVFAAFTIWRNFLR
;
A
#
# COMPACT_ATOMS: atom_id res chain seq x y z
N MET A 1 -1.21 -68.93 -26.04
CA MET A 1 0.05 -68.14 -26.22
C MET A 1 -0.29 -66.91 -27.03
N HIS A 2 -0.57 -65.79 -26.36
CA HIS A 2 -0.87 -64.51 -26.97
C HIS A 2 0.37 -63.62 -26.78
N ASP A 3 1.16 -63.48 -27.81
CA ASP A 3 2.37 -62.64 -27.86
C ASP A 3 1.89 -61.19 -28.08
N THR A 4 1.81 -60.42 -27.02
CA THR A 4 1.53 -59.01 -27.11
C THR A 4 2.81 -58.26 -27.46
N LYS A 5 3.03 -58.11 -28.75
CA LYS A 5 4.08 -57.30 -29.36
C LYS A 5 3.98 -55.85 -28.87
N ARG A 6 4.73 -55.51 -27.83
CA ARG A 6 4.85 -54.16 -27.26
C ARG A 6 5.53 -53.26 -28.28
N GLU A 7 4.76 -52.59 -29.16
CA GLU A 7 5.27 -51.60 -30.08
C GLU A 7 5.98 -50.48 -29.31
N LYS A 8 7.27 -50.33 -29.54
CA LYS A 8 8.04 -49.22 -28.98
C LYS A 8 7.51 -47.93 -29.61
N PRO A 9 7.16 -46.91 -28.80
CA PRO A 9 6.66 -45.65 -29.35
C PRO A 9 7.73 -45.03 -30.24
N SER A 10 7.32 -44.59 -31.44
CA SER A 10 8.19 -43.95 -32.40
C SER A 10 8.93 -42.75 -31.78
N VAL A 11 10.13 -42.45 -32.27
CA VAL A 11 10.93 -41.29 -31.79
C VAL A 11 10.11 -40.00 -31.86
N PHE A 12 9.24 -39.88 -32.87
CA PHE A 12 8.33 -38.76 -33.04
C PHE A 12 7.22 -38.72 -31.94
N GLY A 13 6.67 -39.84 -31.52
CA GLY A 13 5.71 -39.92 -30.42
C GLY A 13 6.32 -39.54 -29.07
N ARG A 14 7.57 -39.90 -28.82
CA ARG A 14 8.33 -39.48 -27.61
C ARG A 14 8.61 -37.98 -27.61
N PHE A 15 8.91 -37.42 -28.78
CA PHE A 15 9.10 -35.97 -28.92
C PHE A 15 7.84 -35.16 -28.69
N LEU A 16 6.70 -35.60 -29.26
CA LEU A 16 5.40 -34.98 -29.03
C LEU A 16 4.94 -35.09 -27.58
N PHE A 17 5.20 -36.22 -26.92
CA PHE A 17 4.88 -36.41 -25.50
C PHE A 17 5.73 -35.50 -24.60
N ALA A 18 7.03 -35.37 -24.92
CA ALA A 18 7.92 -34.44 -24.21
C ALA A 18 7.51 -32.97 -24.42
N ALA A 19 7.17 -32.58 -25.65
CA ALA A 19 6.70 -31.23 -25.96
C ALA A 19 5.38 -30.90 -25.22
N LYS A 20 4.42 -31.83 -25.18
CA LYS A 20 3.16 -31.68 -24.48
C LYS A 20 3.36 -31.58 -22.94
N ASN A 21 4.32 -32.30 -22.37
CA ASN A 21 4.66 -32.18 -20.94
C ASN A 21 5.29 -30.81 -20.61
N ILE A 22 6.15 -30.29 -21.48
CA ILE A 22 6.77 -28.97 -21.29
C ILE A 22 5.72 -27.86 -21.37
N THR A 23 4.81 -27.90 -22.35
CA THR A 23 3.74 -26.91 -22.50
C THR A 23 2.72 -27.02 -21.36
N GLY A 24 2.31 -28.22 -20.96
CA GLY A 24 1.39 -28.44 -19.83
C GLY A 24 1.94 -27.94 -18.49
N ASN A 25 3.26 -28.11 -18.26
CA ASN A 25 3.93 -27.56 -17.08
C ASN A 25 4.01 -26.03 -17.12
N ALA A 26 4.26 -25.43 -18.28
CA ALA A 26 4.30 -23.97 -18.44
C ALA A 26 2.92 -23.34 -18.22
N GLU A 27 1.85 -23.93 -18.76
CA GLU A 27 0.48 -23.48 -18.54
C GLU A 27 0.04 -23.64 -17.07
N GLY A 28 0.42 -24.74 -16.41
CA GLY A 28 0.18 -24.95 -14.99
C GLY A 28 0.87 -23.92 -14.12
N ALA A 29 2.13 -23.62 -14.39
CA ALA A 29 2.89 -22.60 -13.72
C ALA A 29 2.28 -21.20 -13.92
N ALA A 30 1.88 -20.84 -15.15
CA ALA A 30 1.24 -19.58 -15.45
C ALA A 30 -0.10 -19.41 -14.70
N ARG A 31 -0.92 -20.46 -14.63
CA ARG A 31 -2.19 -20.44 -13.85
C ARG A 31 -1.93 -20.27 -12.34
N CYS A 32 -0.91 -20.94 -11.81
CA CYS A 32 -0.52 -20.81 -10.40
C CYS A 32 -0.08 -19.38 -10.08
N LEU A 33 0.78 -18.78 -10.89
CA LEU A 33 1.23 -17.39 -10.74
C LEU A 33 0.06 -16.40 -10.84
N ALA A 34 -0.85 -16.60 -11.79
CA ALA A 34 -2.04 -15.76 -11.93
C ALA A 34 -2.99 -15.88 -10.72
N ALA A 35 -3.15 -17.06 -10.15
CA ALA A 35 -3.94 -17.27 -8.94
C ALA A 35 -3.33 -16.57 -7.72
N GLU A 36 -2.01 -16.64 -7.59
CA GLU A 36 -1.28 -15.98 -6.52
C GLU A 36 -1.35 -14.45 -6.63
N GLN A 37 -1.18 -13.89 -7.84
CA GLN A 37 -1.35 -12.46 -8.09
C GLN A 37 -2.77 -11.98 -7.75
N ARG A 38 -3.81 -12.74 -8.13
CA ARG A 38 -5.20 -12.41 -7.76
C ARG A 38 -5.42 -12.38 -6.25
N THR A 39 -4.77 -13.27 -5.51
CA THR A 39 -4.85 -13.30 -4.05
C THR A 39 -4.18 -12.05 -3.45
N ARG A 40 -3.00 -11.65 -3.94
CA ARG A 40 -2.29 -10.45 -3.51
C ARG A 40 -3.12 -9.19 -3.79
N VAL A 41 -3.72 -9.07 -4.97
CA VAL A 41 -4.64 -7.96 -5.32
C VAL A 41 -5.80 -7.88 -4.34
N LYS A 42 -6.46 -9.01 -4.01
CA LYS A 42 -7.56 -9.03 -3.04
C LYS A 42 -7.13 -8.58 -1.65
N ILE A 43 -5.93 -8.97 -1.20
CA ILE A 43 -5.38 -8.56 0.10
C ILE A 43 -5.17 -7.05 0.13
N VAL A 44 -4.51 -6.49 -0.89
CA VAL A 44 -4.25 -5.04 -1.00
C VAL A 44 -5.56 -4.28 -1.07
N PHE A 45 -6.48 -4.70 -1.94
CA PHE A 45 -7.79 -4.08 -2.10
C PHE A 45 -8.57 -4.06 -0.77
N ARG A 46 -8.67 -5.22 -0.08
CA ARG A 46 -9.34 -5.31 1.22
C ARG A 46 -8.71 -4.38 2.26
N ARG A 47 -7.37 -4.28 2.28
CA ARG A 47 -6.66 -3.36 3.18
C ARG A 47 -7.04 -1.91 2.94
N TYR A 48 -7.03 -1.45 1.69
CA TYR A 48 -7.40 -0.07 1.36
C TYR A 48 -8.87 0.22 1.59
N VAL A 49 -9.76 -0.72 1.28
CA VAL A 49 -11.21 -0.58 1.57
C VAL A 49 -11.45 -0.45 3.07
N LEU A 50 -10.79 -1.28 3.90
CA LEU A 50 -10.90 -1.19 5.35
C LEU A 50 -10.35 0.13 5.90
N LEU A 51 -9.17 0.56 5.42
CA LEU A 51 -8.57 1.84 5.82
C LEU A 51 -9.47 3.01 5.43
N LEU A 52 -10.03 2.99 4.22
CA LEU A 52 -10.96 4.01 3.74
C LEU A 52 -12.24 4.02 4.59
N ALA A 53 -12.83 2.85 4.85
CA ALA A 53 -14.06 2.73 5.64
C ALA A 53 -13.85 3.26 7.07
N VAL A 54 -12.75 2.88 7.73
CA VAL A 54 -12.40 3.39 9.06
C VAL A 54 -12.13 4.89 9.03
N GLY A 55 -11.41 5.40 8.03
CA GLY A 55 -11.14 6.83 7.87
C GLY A 55 -12.41 7.64 7.66
N VAL A 56 -13.30 7.20 6.78
CA VAL A 56 -14.58 7.86 6.53
C VAL A 56 -15.47 7.81 7.78
N ALA A 57 -15.58 6.67 8.44
CA ALA A 57 -16.35 6.54 9.68
C ALA A 57 -15.83 7.50 10.77
N TYR A 58 -14.49 7.61 10.89
CA TYR A 58 -13.87 8.55 11.84
C TYR A 58 -14.16 10.01 11.47
N LEU A 59 -14.08 10.39 10.19
CA LEU A 59 -14.41 11.76 9.76
C LEU A 59 -15.89 12.11 9.99
N ILE A 60 -16.79 11.17 9.71
CA ILE A 60 -18.23 11.34 10.01
C ILE A 60 -18.41 11.52 11.52
N PHE A 61 -17.77 10.70 12.34
CA PHE A 61 -17.83 10.81 13.79
C PHE A 61 -17.34 12.19 14.27
N CYS A 62 -16.17 12.66 13.79
CA CYS A 62 -15.64 13.97 14.16
C CYS A 62 -16.58 15.12 13.75
N ARG A 63 -17.27 14.98 12.61
CA ARG A 63 -18.20 16.00 12.10
C ARG A 63 -19.51 16.04 12.87
N THR A 64 -20.03 14.87 13.27
CA THR A 64 -21.32 14.77 13.99
C THR A 64 -21.19 15.05 15.49
N ALA A 65 -20.07 14.62 16.08
CA ALA A 65 -19.82 14.81 17.51
C ALA A 65 -19.16 16.16 17.84
N GLU A 66 -18.77 16.95 16.82
CA GLU A 66 -17.96 18.16 16.98
C GLU A 66 -16.69 17.94 17.82
N LEU A 67 -16.29 16.68 17.96
CA LEU A 67 -15.20 16.22 18.82
C LEU A 67 -14.11 15.61 17.97
N SER A 68 -12.94 16.22 17.96
CA SER A 68 -11.73 15.58 17.43
C SER A 68 -10.93 14.94 18.57
N LEU A 69 -10.41 13.73 18.35
CA LEU A 69 -9.54 13.10 19.35
C LEU A 69 -8.36 14.02 19.65
N PRO A 70 -8.13 14.41 20.91
CA PRO A 70 -7.01 15.24 21.27
C PRO A 70 -5.70 14.47 21.01
N CYS A 71 -4.71 15.17 20.50
CA CYS A 71 -3.38 14.56 20.35
C CYS A 71 -2.78 14.33 21.73
N LEU A 72 -2.50 13.07 22.07
CA LEU A 72 -1.92 12.71 23.38
C LEU A 72 -0.61 13.45 23.62
N PHE A 73 0.22 13.62 22.59
CA PHE A 73 1.47 14.38 22.70
C PHE A 73 1.21 15.86 23.04
N HIS A 74 0.23 16.49 22.40
CA HIS A 74 -0.14 17.87 22.69
C HIS A 74 -0.68 18.03 24.13
N VAL A 75 -1.52 17.09 24.58
CA VAL A 75 -2.08 17.10 25.94
C VAL A 75 -0.98 16.94 26.99
N MET A 76 0.05 16.12 26.75
CA MET A 76 1.11 15.85 27.71
C MET A 76 2.21 16.90 27.72
N THR A 77 2.56 17.46 26.57
CA THR A 77 3.72 18.35 26.42
C THR A 77 3.37 19.79 26.10
N GLY A 78 2.13 20.08 25.72
CA GLY A 78 1.70 21.39 25.22
C GLY A 78 2.25 21.73 23.82
N LEU A 79 3.05 20.84 23.22
CA LEU A 79 3.67 21.05 21.92
C LEU A 79 2.88 20.37 20.80
N ASP A 80 2.88 20.96 19.62
CA ASP A 80 2.28 20.37 18.44
C ASP A 80 3.17 19.24 17.88
N CYS A 81 2.61 18.03 17.76
CA CYS A 81 3.30 16.94 17.06
C CYS A 81 3.23 17.14 15.53
N PRO A 82 4.09 16.47 14.75
CA PRO A 82 4.06 16.58 13.28
C PRO A 82 2.75 16.11 12.65
N GLY A 83 1.94 15.30 13.37
CA GLY A 83 0.61 14.85 12.95
C GLY A 83 -0.55 15.74 13.43
N CYS A 84 -0.29 16.76 14.28
CA CYS A 84 -1.33 17.65 14.74
C CYS A 84 -1.99 18.40 13.58
N GLY A 85 -3.33 18.41 13.57
CA GLY A 85 -4.11 19.06 12.51
C GLY A 85 -4.48 18.12 11.33
N ILE A 86 -4.10 16.84 11.34
CA ILE A 86 -4.46 15.89 10.26
C ILE A 86 -6.00 15.75 10.12
N THR A 87 -6.73 15.74 11.22
CA THR A 87 -8.20 15.68 11.21
C THR A 87 -8.77 16.95 10.56
N ARG A 88 -8.27 18.14 10.93
CA ARG A 88 -8.69 19.41 10.32
C ARG A 88 -8.36 19.44 8.84
N LEU A 89 -7.16 19.01 8.46
CA LEU A 89 -6.74 18.89 7.06
C LEU A 89 -7.71 18.00 6.27
N MET A 90 -8.08 16.83 6.79
CA MET A 90 -8.99 15.92 6.10
C MET A 90 -10.43 16.48 6.02
N LEU A 91 -10.89 17.17 7.05
CA LEU A 91 -12.20 17.85 7.04
C LEU A 91 -12.22 18.97 6.00
N SER A 92 -11.21 19.86 5.99
CA SER A 92 -11.10 20.92 4.99
C SER A 92 -10.99 20.39 3.58
N LEU A 93 -10.25 19.29 3.36
CA LEU A 93 -10.22 18.61 2.06
C LEU A 93 -11.60 18.09 1.65
N SER A 94 -12.39 17.57 2.59
CA SER A 94 -13.75 17.09 2.31
C SER A 94 -14.74 18.21 1.96
N GLU A 95 -14.43 19.43 2.36
CA GLU A 95 -15.17 20.65 2.05
C GLU A 95 -14.66 21.35 0.78
N GLY A 96 -13.51 20.87 0.24
CA GLY A 96 -12.88 21.46 -0.94
C GLY A 96 -12.03 22.71 -0.66
N ASP A 97 -11.84 23.05 0.64
CA ASP A 97 -11.00 24.16 1.03
C ASP A 97 -9.53 23.74 1.15
N LEU A 98 -8.81 23.88 0.04
CA LEU A 98 -7.39 23.54 -0.05
C LEU A 98 -6.51 24.48 0.77
N ALA A 99 -6.92 25.77 0.92
CA ALA A 99 -6.16 26.73 1.68
C ALA A 99 -6.23 26.40 3.18
N ALA A 100 -7.41 26.16 3.72
CA ALA A 100 -7.57 25.72 5.10
C ALA A 100 -6.87 24.38 5.37
N ALA A 101 -6.94 23.42 4.42
CA ALA A 101 -6.25 22.15 4.52
C ALA A 101 -4.73 22.32 4.59
N PHE A 102 -4.15 23.19 3.75
CA PHE A 102 -2.72 23.50 3.78
C PHE A 102 -2.31 24.10 5.13
N HIS A 103 -3.04 25.11 5.62
CA HIS A 103 -2.74 25.76 6.90
C HIS A 103 -2.94 24.86 8.12
N ALA A 104 -3.76 23.81 8.00
CA ALA A 104 -3.96 22.85 9.08
C ALA A 104 -2.70 21.99 9.33
N ASN A 105 -2.02 21.56 8.26
CA ASN A 105 -0.73 20.86 8.35
C ASN A 105 -0.01 20.88 7.00
N GLU A 106 0.92 21.83 6.82
CA GLU A 106 1.66 22.01 5.57
C GLU A 106 2.52 20.77 5.21
N ALA A 107 3.13 20.14 6.24
CA ALA A 107 3.99 18.98 6.00
C ALA A 107 3.18 17.78 5.46
N ILE A 108 2.06 17.45 6.07
CA ILE A 108 1.22 16.34 5.63
C ILE A 108 0.54 16.67 4.29
N PHE A 109 0.16 17.92 4.06
CA PHE A 109 -0.43 18.33 2.79
C PHE A 109 0.53 18.13 1.62
N ILE A 110 1.82 18.43 1.80
CA ILE A 110 2.84 18.28 0.75
C ILE A 110 3.35 16.83 0.66
N LEU A 111 3.70 16.23 1.80
CA LEU A 111 4.31 14.91 1.83
C LEU A 111 3.30 13.76 1.70
N GLY A 112 2.03 13.99 2.04
CA GLY A 112 0.96 12.99 1.97
C GLY A 112 0.80 12.38 0.59
N PRO A 113 0.59 13.17 -0.47
CA PRO A 113 0.50 12.66 -1.84
C PRO A 113 1.75 11.90 -2.27
N LEU A 114 2.95 12.40 -1.92
CA LEU A 114 4.21 11.74 -2.24
C LEU A 114 4.33 10.38 -1.55
N LEU A 115 3.95 10.31 -0.28
CA LEU A 115 3.92 9.06 0.49
C LEU A 115 2.89 8.08 -0.06
N CYS A 116 1.70 8.55 -0.46
CA CYS A 116 0.68 7.74 -1.10
C CYS A 116 1.21 7.11 -2.41
N ILE A 117 1.86 7.90 -3.26
CA ILE A 117 2.46 7.41 -4.52
C ILE A 117 3.52 6.35 -4.21
N PHE A 118 4.37 6.57 -3.20
CA PHE A 118 5.40 5.62 -2.79
C PHE A 118 4.79 4.29 -2.32
N LEU A 119 3.75 4.34 -1.46
CA LEU A 119 3.05 3.15 -0.96
C LEU A 119 2.33 2.38 -2.07
N LEU A 120 1.66 3.08 -2.99
CA LEU A 120 1.00 2.47 -4.14
C LEU A 120 2.01 1.78 -5.07
N ARG A 121 3.17 2.39 -5.28
CA ARG A 121 4.25 1.78 -6.08
C ARG A 121 4.81 0.52 -5.42
N ASP A 122 5.00 0.52 -4.10
CA ASP A 122 5.46 -0.64 -3.35
C ASP A 122 4.45 -1.79 -3.40
N ASP A 123 3.17 -1.50 -3.18
CA ASP A 123 2.10 -2.50 -3.29
C ASP A 123 1.97 -3.05 -4.72
N LEU A 124 2.09 -2.20 -5.74
CA LEU A 124 2.09 -2.65 -7.14
C LEU A 124 3.29 -3.55 -7.44
N HIS A 125 4.47 -3.19 -6.96
CA HIS A 125 5.66 -4.03 -7.09
C HIS A 125 5.46 -5.38 -6.41
N TRP A 126 4.90 -5.42 -5.20
CA TRP A 126 4.59 -6.65 -4.50
C TRP A 126 3.56 -7.53 -5.23
N ILE A 127 2.52 -6.92 -5.82
CA ILE A 127 1.53 -7.65 -6.62
C ILE A 127 2.19 -8.33 -7.82
N LEU A 128 3.07 -7.60 -8.52
CA LEU A 128 3.69 -8.08 -9.76
C LEU A 128 4.81 -9.08 -9.53
N HIS A 129 5.69 -8.84 -8.54
CA HIS A 129 6.92 -9.62 -8.34
C HIS A 129 6.86 -10.55 -7.12
N GLY A 130 5.92 -10.35 -6.20
CA GLY A 130 5.80 -11.17 -5.00
C GLY A 130 6.75 -10.83 -3.85
N GLU A 131 7.67 -9.92 -4.08
CA GLU A 131 8.65 -9.49 -3.10
C GLU A 131 8.36 -8.08 -2.63
N ARG A 132 8.37 -7.85 -1.31
CA ARG A 132 8.36 -6.50 -0.73
C ARG A 132 9.79 -6.03 -0.57
N LYS A 133 10.07 -4.87 -1.11
CA LYS A 133 11.36 -4.20 -0.87
C LYS A 133 11.21 -3.32 0.36
N GLU A 134 12.13 -3.49 1.31
CA GLU A 134 12.20 -2.54 2.41
C GLU A 134 12.52 -1.14 1.88
N PRO A 135 11.88 -0.10 2.45
CA PRO A 135 12.18 1.26 2.06
C PRO A 135 13.67 1.54 2.27
N PRO A 136 14.32 2.24 1.35
CA PRO A 136 15.73 2.54 1.50
C PRO A 136 15.97 3.35 2.79
N ARG A 137 16.90 2.90 3.61
CA ARG A 137 17.22 3.55 4.90
C ARG A 137 17.38 5.08 4.80
N PRO A 138 18.08 5.63 3.78
CA PRO A 138 18.21 7.08 3.65
C PRO A 138 16.87 7.79 3.46
N PHE A 139 15.88 7.17 2.81
CA PHE A 139 14.55 7.73 2.65
C PHE A 139 13.80 7.83 4.00
N VAL A 140 13.90 6.81 4.84
CA VAL A 140 13.31 6.83 6.18
C VAL A 140 13.96 7.92 7.04
N PHE A 141 15.30 8.02 7.03
CA PHE A 141 16.01 9.10 7.74
C PHE A 141 15.64 10.48 7.22
N PHE A 142 15.51 10.65 5.91
CA PHE A 142 15.06 11.90 5.32
C PHE A 142 13.68 12.31 5.83
N LEU A 143 12.70 11.40 5.83
CA LEU A 143 11.37 11.67 6.38
C LEU A 143 11.42 12.04 7.86
N LEU A 144 12.20 11.31 8.67
CA LEU A 144 12.35 11.62 10.09
C LEU A 144 12.94 13.03 10.31
N ILE A 145 13.96 13.41 9.56
CA ILE A 145 14.58 14.74 9.63
C ILE A 145 13.57 15.81 9.25
N VAL A 146 12.81 15.62 8.15
CA VAL A 146 11.81 16.58 7.69
C VAL A 146 10.71 16.77 8.73
N PHE A 147 10.18 15.68 9.31
CA PHE A 147 9.16 15.77 10.34
C PHE A 147 9.69 16.39 11.65
N ALA A 148 10.92 16.09 12.04
CA ALA A 148 11.56 16.71 13.20
C ALA A 148 11.77 18.20 12.99
N ALA A 149 12.32 18.60 11.86
CA ALA A 149 12.52 20.01 11.50
C ALA A 149 11.19 20.78 11.44
N PHE A 150 10.15 20.17 10.85
CA PHE A 150 8.80 20.76 10.82
C PHE A 150 8.22 20.95 12.22
N THR A 151 8.39 19.96 13.12
CA THR A 151 7.94 20.06 14.51
C THR A 151 8.63 21.21 15.24
N ILE A 152 9.94 21.35 15.08
CA ILE A 152 10.71 22.44 15.67
C ILE A 152 10.24 23.79 15.10
N TRP A 153 10.14 23.90 13.78
CA TRP A 153 9.69 25.12 13.14
C TRP A 153 8.30 25.55 13.62
N ARG A 154 7.35 24.59 13.71
CA ARG A 154 5.97 24.87 14.12
C ARG A 154 5.84 25.33 15.58
N ASN A 155 6.67 24.78 16.48
CA ASN A 155 6.54 25.05 17.91
C ASN A 155 7.39 26.23 18.38
N PHE A 156 8.47 26.56 17.68
CA PHE A 156 9.43 27.57 18.16
C PHE A 156 9.56 28.78 17.25
N LEU A 157 9.17 28.67 15.97
CA LEU A 157 9.38 29.71 14.97
C LEU A 157 8.08 30.29 14.40
N ARG A 158 6.93 29.67 14.63
CA ARG A 158 5.60 30.09 14.22
C ARG A 158 4.80 30.55 15.44
#